data_a264016ffafec7dea1514ffa45ce446c
#
_entry.id   a264016ffafec7dea1514ffa45ce446c
#
_cell.length_a   1.000
_cell.length_b   1.000
_cell.length_c   1.000
_cell.angle_alpha   90.00
_cell.angle_beta   90.00
_cell.angle_gamma   90.00
#
_symmetry.space_group_name_H-M   'P 1'
#
loop_
_entity.id
_entity.type
_entity.pdbx_description
1 polymer ?
#
loop_
_entity_poly.entity_id
_entity_poly.type
_entity_poly.pdbx_seq_one_letter_code
_entity_poly.pdbx_strand_id
1 'polypeptide(L)'
;TESVSTRICAWGTMAADKFKVVFGLNTSAAVLGLGYIIGLKYAMIITAGSCLVWFLIVPLVGSFAESIDPATMASLLGITRADLLADPQALFTPENLFAYLGKPLGIGGIAMAGIIGIMRQSRIIRQAVGLAVSELGSKGGGRATDTTERTQRDLPMKYILAGLIATLVCIFVFFHFGLLDGWVQSITALLIVFVISFLFTTVAANAIAIVGTNPVSGMTLMTLILASLIMASVGLSGTTGMTAALIIGGVVCT
;
A
#
# COMPACT_ATOMS: atom_id res chain seq x y z
N THR A 1 16.07 -14.78 -16.53
CA THR A 1 15.91 -13.45 -15.90
C THR A 1 15.10 -12.56 -16.83
N GLU A 2 13.95 -12.10 -16.38
CA GLU A 2 13.00 -11.26 -17.15
C GLU A 2 13.40 -9.77 -17.15
N SER A 3 14.65 -9.45 -16.86
CA SER A 3 15.13 -8.06 -16.81
C SER A 3 16.45 -7.90 -17.53
N VAL A 4 16.56 -6.87 -18.36
CA VAL A 4 17.78 -6.43 -19.01
C VAL A 4 18.30 -5.20 -18.27
N SER A 5 19.53 -5.24 -17.78
CA SER A 5 20.15 -4.14 -17.04
C SER A 5 21.41 -3.66 -17.78
N THR A 6 21.73 -2.39 -17.64
CA THR A 6 22.99 -1.79 -18.14
C THR A 6 24.23 -2.45 -17.60
N ARG A 7 24.15 -3.19 -16.49
CA ARG A 7 25.27 -4.00 -15.94
C ARG A 7 25.69 -5.20 -16.81
N ILE A 8 24.97 -5.50 -17.87
CA ILE A 8 25.35 -6.55 -18.83
C ILE A 8 26.57 -6.12 -19.67
N CYS A 9 26.79 -4.82 -19.89
CA CYS A 9 27.88 -4.27 -20.65
C CYS A 9 28.94 -3.63 -19.74
N ALA A 10 30.24 -3.78 -20.09
CA ALA A 10 31.33 -3.21 -19.29
C ALA A 10 31.22 -1.67 -19.12
N TRP A 11 30.75 -0.98 -20.16
CA TRP A 11 30.49 0.47 -20.08
C TRP A 11 29.36 0.82 -19.12
N GLY A 12 28.32 -0.03 -19.04
CA GLY A 12 27.21 0.15 -18.13
C GLY A 12 27.59 -0.06 -16.66
N THR A 13 28.48 -1.03 -16.38
CA THR A 13 29.02 -1.23 -15.02
C THR A 13 29.86 -0.03 -14.59
N MET A 14 30.70 0.50 -15.49
CA MET A 14 31.52 1.69 -15.24
C MET A 14 30.64 2.94 -14.95
N ALA A 15 29.56 3.10 -15.70
CA ALA A 15 28.57 4.17 -15.43
C ALA A 15 27.84 3.99 -14.11
N ALA A 16 27.46 2.77 -13.76
CA ALA A 16 26.81 2.44 -12.50
C ALA A 16 27.72 2.70 -11.30
N ASP A 17 28.99 2.39 -11.41
CA ASP A 17 29.97 2.55 -10.32
C ASP A 17 30.39 4.01 -10.15
N LYS A 18 30.60 4.75 -11.26
CA LYS A 18 31.09 6.13 -11.23
C LYS A 18 29.97 7.16 -11.03
N PHE A 19 28.86 7.01 -11.75
CA PHE A 19 27.75 7.98 -11.71
C PHE A 19 26.56 7.49 -10.90
N LYS A 20 26.62 6.28 -10.35
CA LYS A 20 25.53 5.65 -9.60
C LYS A 20 24.21 5.55 -10.39
N VAL A 21 24.28 5.55 -11.73
CA VAL A 21 23.14 5.45 -12.63
C VAL A 21 22.99 4.02 -13.12
N VAL A 22 21.84 3.41 -12.83
CA VAL A 22 21.49 2.08 -13.35
C VAL A 22 20.19 2.20 -14.14
N PHE A 23 20.20 1.72 -15.37
CA PHE A 23 19.00 1.57 -16.19
C PHE A 23 18.67 0.08 -16.29
N GLY A 24 17.50 -0.30 -15.84
CA GLY A 24 16.98 -1.67 -15.94
C GLY A 24 15.60 -1.67 -16.58
N LEU A 25 15.39 -2.57 -17.51
CA LEU A 25 14.13 -2.76 -18.20
C LEU A 25 13.58 -4.15 -17.86
N ASN A 26 12.37 -4.21 -17.35
CA ASN A 26 11.67 -5.47 -17.17
C ASN A 26 11.04 -5.88 -18.49
N THR A 27 11.44 -7.02 -19.02
CA THR A 27 11.01 -7.55 -20.33
C THR A 27 9.86 -8.56 -20.20
N SER A 28 9.25 -8.68 -19.04
CA SER A 28 8.11 -9.56 -18.82
C SER A 28 6.91 -9.15 -19.69
N ALA A 29 6.34 -10.12 -20.39
CA ALA A 29 5.16 -9.91 -21.22
C ALA A 29 3.95 -9.39 -20.42
N ALA A 30 3.85 -9.79 -19.15
CA ALA A 30 2.81 -9.34 -18.25
C ALA A 30 2.89 -7.82 -17.97
N VAL A 31 4.12 -7.31 -17.74
CA VAL A 31 4.34 -5.86 -17.49
C VAL A 31 4.10 -5.05 -18.76
N LEU A 32 4.49 -5.58 -19.93
CA LEU A 32 4.22 -4.95 -21.22
C LEU A 32 2.70 -4.86 -21.48
N GLY A 33 1.96 -5.94 -21.25
CA GLY A 33 0.51 -5.98 -21.39
C GLY A 33 -0.19 -5.01 -20.43
N LEU A 34 0.27 -4.94 -19.18
CA LEU A 34 -0.23 -3.98 -18.19
C LEU A 34 -0.02 -2.53 -18.66
N GLY A 35 1.16 -2.21 -19.19
CA GLY A 35 1.45 -0.87 -19.73
C GLY A 35 0.52 -0.47 -20.87
N TYR A 36 0.14 -1.43 -21.71
CA TYR A 36 -0.83 -1.20 -22.79
C TYR A 36 -2.26 -0.92 -22.25
N ILE A 37 -2.69 -1.67 -21.25
CA ILE A 37 -4.02 -1.53 -20.63
C ILE A 37 -4.16 -0.17 -19.90
N ILE A 38 -3.15 0.23 -19.14
CA ILE A 38 -3.12 1.47 -18.35
C ILE A 38 -3.21 2.73 -19.24
N GLY A 39 -2.70 2.63 -20.47
CA GLY A 39 -2.66 3.73 -21.41
C GLY A 39 -1.51 4.71 -21.17
N LEU A 40 -1.23 5.51 -22.21
CA LEU A 40 -0.02 6.34 -22.29
C LEU A 40 0.11 7.35 -21.14
N LYS A 41 -0.99 7.98 -20.74
CA LYS A 41 -0.98 9.02 -19.69
C LYS A 41 -0.41 8.52 -18.36
N TYR A 42 -0.90 7.37 -17.89
CA TYR A 42 -0.46 6.81 -16.61
C TYR A 42 0.89 6.11 -16.74
N ALA A 43 1.16 5.46 -17.87
CA ALA A 43 2.46 4.88 -18.17
C ALA A 43 3.57 5.94 -18.13
N MET A 44 3.34 7.13 -18.69
CA MET A 44 4.29 8.25 -18.62
C MET A 44 4.52 8.75 -17.20
N ILE A 45 3.49 8.82 -16.36
CA ILE A 45 3.63 9.24 -14.95
C ILE A 45 4.49 8.22 -14.18
N ILE A 46 4.25 6.92 -14.39
CA ILE A 46 5.04 5.85 -13.76
C ILE A 46 6.50 5.92 -14.22
N THR A 47 6.72 6.10 -15.52
CA THR A 47 8.07 6.23 -16.10
C THR A 47 8.78 7.47 -15.56
N ALA A 48 8.09 8.60 -15.47
CA ALA A 48 8.66 9.83 -14.90
C ALA A 48 9.07 9.65 -13.43
N GLY A 49 8.25 8.96 -12.62
CA GLY A 49 8.59 8.63 -11.24
C GLY A 49 9.81 7.71 -11.15
N SER A 50 9.90 6.70 -12.00
CA SER A 50 11.06 5.80 -12.08
C SER A 50 12.32 6.56 -12.49
N CYS A 51 12.25 7.40 -13.54
CA CYS A 51 13.35 8.23 -13.97
C CYS A 51 13.83 9.19 -12.87
N LEU A 52 12.91 9.81 -12.16
CA LEU A 52 13.23 10.70 -11.04
C LEU A 52 14.04 9.99 -9.95
N VAL A 53 13.67 8.78 -9.60
CA VAL A 53 14.39 8.02 -8.56
C VAL A 53 15.76 7.56 -9.09
N TRP A 54 15.80 6.88 -10.24
CA TRP A 54 17.02 6.25 -10.74
C TRP A 54 18.03 7.20 -11.37
N PHE A 55 17.59 8.31 -11.96
CA PHE A 55 18.48 9.27 -12.64
C PHE A 55 18.72 10.56 -11.84
N LEU A 56 17.87 10.87 -10.85
CA LEU A 56 18.06 12.07 -10.05
C LEU A 56 18.39 11.73 -8.60
N ILE A 57 17.52 11.01 -7.89
CA ILE A 57 17.66 10.81 -6.44
C ILE A 57 18.87 9.91 -6.13
N VAL A 58 18.96 8.74 -6.75
CA VAL A 58 20.04 7.78 -6.48
C VAL A 58 21.41 8.37 -6.83
N PRO A 59 21.66 8.97 -8.00
CA PRO A 59 22.94 9.59 -8.31
C PRO A 59 23.26 10.80 -7.43
N LEU A 60 22.26 11.62 -7.11
CA LEU A 60 22.43 12.78 -6.26
C LEU A 60 22.87 12.38 -4.85
N VAL A 61 22.19 11.44 -4.23
CA VAL A 61 22.59 10.92 -2.93
C VAL A 61 23.90 10.18 -3.00
N GLY A 62 24.15 9.41 -4.06
CA GLY A 62 25.42 8.72 -4.29
C GLY A 62 26.60 9.67 -4.44
N SER A 63 26.42 10.84 -5.05
CA SER A 63 27.48 11.86 -5.16
C SER A 63 27.78 12.57 -3.85
N PHE A 64 26.78 12.75 -2.99
CA PHE A 64 26.99 13.28 -1.64
C PHE A 64 27.49 12.23 -0.64
N ALA A 65 27.44 10.95 -1.01
CA ALA A 65 27.86 9.85 -0.15
C ALA A 65 29.34 9.91 0.23
N GLU A 66 30.21 10.47 -0.63
CA GLU A 66 31.62 10.70 -0.33
C GLU A 66 31.84 11.75 0.78
N SER A 67 30.86 12.62 0.99
CA SER A 67 30.89 13.70 1.99
C SER A 67 30.18 13.36 3.30
N ILE A 68 29.42 12.26 3.33
CA ILE A 68 28.61 11.84 4.49
C ILE A 68 29.25 10.60 5.11
N ASP A 69 29.44 10.63 6.42
CA ASP A 69 29.93 9.48 7.16
C ASP A 69 28.96 8.28 7.02
N PRO A 70 29.44 7.11 6.58
CA PRO A 70 28.61 5.93 6.37
C PRO A 70 27.83 5.50 7.63
N ALA A 71 28.41 5.68 8.82
CA ALA A 71 27.74 5.36 10.07
C ALA A 71 26.51 6.26 10.33
N THR A 72 26.63 7.54 10.00
CA THR A 72 25.53 8.50 10.11
C THR A 72 24.41 8.16 9.12
N MET A 73 24.78 7.79 7.89
CA MET A 73 23.82 7.39 6.86
C MET A 73 23.09 6.09 7.24
N ALA A 74 23.80 5.10 7.76
CA ALA A 74 23.22 3.85 8.22
C ALA A 74 22.22 4.06 9.38
N SER A 75 22.54 4.96 10.30
CA SER A 75 21.65 5.30 11.42
C SER A 75 20.38 6.05 10.96
N LEU A 76 20.52 6.99 10.03
CA LEU A 76 19.40 7.75 9.46
C LEU A 76 18.45 6.88 8.66
N LEU A 77 19.00 5.90 7.92
CA LEU A 77 18.21 4.96 7.10
C LEU A 77 17.70 3.75 7.90
N GLY A 78 18.04 3.64 9.19
CA GLY A 78 17.60 2.53 10.05
C GLY A 78 18.14 1.17 9.60
N ILE A 79 19.34 1.12 9.03
CA ILE A 79 19.93 -0.10 8.50
C ILE A 79 20.47 -0.97 9.63
N THR A 80 19.86 -2.15 9.79
CA THR A 80 20.24 -3.12 10.84
C THR A 80 21.02 -4.31 10.28
N ARG A 81 21.27 -4.35 8.96
CA ARG A 81 21.98 -5.46 8.32
C ARG A 81 23.46 -5.41 8.61
N ALA A 82 23.96 -6.43 9.28
CA ALA A 82 25.37 -6.53 9.71
C ALA A 82 26.36 -6.56 8.51
N ASP A 83 25.95 -7.16 7.40
CA ASP A 83 26.76 -7.22 6.17
C ASP A 83 27.01 -5.85 5.53
N LEU A 84 26.02 -4.94 5.58
CA LEU A 84 26.15 -3.56 5.09
C LEU A 84 26.87 -2.64 6.08
N LEU A 85 26.86 -2.97 7.37
CA LEU A 85 27.65 -2.25 8.38
C LEU A 85 29.14 -2.65 8.36
N ALA A 86 29.44 -3.88 7.90
CA ALA A 86 30.81 -4.38 7.76
C ALA A 86 31.53 -3.79 6.54
N ASP A 87 30.80 -3.52 5.44
CA ASP A 87 31.36 -2.89 4.25
C ASP A 87 30.58 -1.59 3.91
N PRO A 88 31.07 -0.45 4.40
CA PRO A 88 30.44 0.86 4.19
C PRO A 88 30.29 1.25 2.70
N GLN A 89 31.16 0.76 1.82
CA GLN A 89 31.06 1.05 0.40
C GLN A 89 29.91 0.31 -0.27
N ALA A 90 29.55 -0.87 0.22
CA ALA A 90 28.39 -1.60 -0.27
C ALA A 90 27.07 -0.85 -0.04
N LEU A 91 27.01 0.01 0.97
CA LEU A 91 25.83 0.85 1.23
C LEU A 91 25.53 1.82 0.08
N PHE A 92 26.57 2.35 -0.55
CA PHE A 92 26.46 3.35 -1.62
C PHE A 92 26.33 2.74 -3.03
N THR A 93 26.08 1.44 -3.14
CA THR A 93 25.68 0.85 -4.41
C THR A 93 24.28 1.37 -4.82
N PRO A 94 24.03 1.60 -6.10
CA PRO A 94 22.74 2.13 -6.58
C PRO A 94 21.54 1.29 -6.12
N GLU A 95 21.70 -0.04 -6.06
CA GLU A 95 20.68 -0.97 -5.66
C GLU A 95 20.34 -0.86 -4.18
N ASN A 96 21.34 -0.69 -3.31
CA ASN A 96 21.14 -0.49 -1.88
C ASN A 96 20.56 0.89 -1.59
N LEU A 97 21.03 1.93 -2.26
CA LEU A 97 20.43 3.27 -2.17
C LEU A 97 18.97 3.26 -2.60
N PHE A 98 18.64 2.54 -3.67
CA PHE A 98 17.24 2.36 -4.04
C PHE A 98 16.44 1.60 -2.98
N ALA A 99 16.99 0.50 -2.44
CA ALA A 99 16.30 -0.33 -1.45
C ALA A 99 16.01 0.42 -0.13
N TYR A 100 16.97 1.22 0.35
CA TYR A 100 16.87 1.88 1.65
C TYR A 100 16.37 3.32 1.59
N LEU A 101 16.49 4.00 0.46
CA LEU A 101 16.04 5.39 0.29
C LEU A 101 14.89 5.49 -0.73
N GLY A 102 15.11 5.03 -1.96
CA GLY A 102 14.13 5.19 -3.05
C GLY A 102 12.81 4.47 -2.76
N LYS A 103 12.89 3.23 -2.28
CA LYS A 103 11.71 2.40 -1.98
C LYS A 103 10.89 2.94 -0.79
N PRO A 104 11.47 3.29 0.37
CA PRO A 104 10.72 3.92 1.46
C PRO A 104 10.12 5.27 1.08
N LEU A 105 10.83 6.07 0.29
CA LEU A 105 10.32 7.35 -0.21
C LEU A 105 9.10 7.16 -1.12
N GLY A 106 9.12 6.15 -1.99
CA GLY A 106 7.97 5.75 -2.80
C GLY A 106 6.79 5.27 -1.95
N ILE A 107 7.04 4.46 -0.93
CA ILE A 107 6.02 3.98 0.02
C ILE A 107 5.39 5.18 0.77
N GLY A 108 6.19 6.11 1.26
CA GLY A 108 5.71 7.33 1.89
C GLY A 108 4.86 8.19 0.95
N GLY A 109 5.26 8.29 -0.32
CA GLY A 109 4.49 8.97 -1.37
C GLY A 109 3.12 8.32 -1.60
N ILE A 110 3.06 6.98 -1.68
CA ILE A 110 1.80 6.24 -1.82
C ILE A 110 0.90 6.46 -0.59
N ALA A 111 1.48 6.43 0.60
CA ALA A 111 0.78 6.70 1.84
C ALA A 111 0.12 8.08 1.85
N MET A 112 0.89 9.10 1.53
CA MET A 112 0.39 10.47 1.50
C MET A 112 -0.65 10.68 0.39
N ALA A 113 -0.44 10.10 -0.79
CA ALA A 113 -1.42 10.12 -1.87
C ALA A 113 -2.74 9.43 -1.46
N GLY A 114 -2.66 8.33 -0.70
CA GLY A 114 -3.83 7.65 -0.13
C GLY A 114 -4.61 8.56 0.83
N ILE A 115 -3.93 9.22 1.76
CA ILE A 115 -4.54 10.17 2.71
C ILE A 115 -5.21 11.33 1.97
N ILE A 116 -4.52 11.95 1.01
CA ILE A 116 -5.07 13.04 0.19
C ILE A 116 -6.27 12.54 -0.62
N GLY A 117 -6.21 11.32 -1.17
CA GLY A 117 -7.31 10.67 -1.88
C GLY A 117 -8.55 10.54 -1.02
N ILE A 118 -8.41 10.05 0.22
CA ILE A 118 -9.50 9.93 1.19
C ILE A 118 -10.09 11.31 1.52
N MET A 119 -9.24 12.31 1.75
CA MET A 119 -9.70 13.68 2.02
C MET A 119 -10.53 14.25 0.86
N ARG A 120 -10.11 14.04 -0.38
CA ARG A 120 -10.85 14.45 -1.59
C ARG A 120 -12.20 13.74 -1.70
N GLN A 121 -12.28 12.48 -1.29
CA GLN A 121 -13.50 11.68 -1.37
C GLN A 121 -14.41 11.80 -0.13
N SER A 122 -13.99 12.54 0.89
CA SER A 122 -14.74 12.72 2.14
C SER A 122 -16.19 13.19 1.90
N ARG A 123 -16.43 13.95 0.84
CA ARG A 123 -17.77 14.39 0.44
C ARG A 123 -18.66 13.24 -0.02
N ILE A 124 -18.10 12.33 -0.82
CA ILE A 124 -18.81 11.13 -1.33
C ILE A 124 -19.08 10.18 -0.18
N ILE A 125 -18.08 9.96 0.68
CA ILE A 125 -18.20 9.12 1.88
C ILE A 125 -19.32 9.64 2.80
N ARG A 126 -19.37 10.96 3.03
CA ARG A 126 -20.41 11.58 3.86
C ARG A 126 -21.81 11.42 3.26
N GLN A 127 -21.94 11.56 1.95
CA GLN A 127 -23.19 11.33 1.23
C GLN A 127 -23.65 9.87 1.32
N ALA A 128 -22.73 8.91 1.13
CA ALA A 128 -23.03 7.50 1.23
C ALA A 128 -23.48 7.09 2.64
N VAL A 129 -22.78 7.57 3.68
CA VAL A 129 -23.16 7.34 5.07
C VAL A 129 -24.52 8.01 5.38
N GLY A 130 -24.75 9.22 4.87
CA GLY A 130 -26.03 9.91 5.03
C GLY A 130 -27.20 9.16 4.42
N LEU A 131 -27.02 8.60 3.21
CA LEU A 131 -28.02 7.76 2.56
C LEU A 131 -28.28 6.46 3.37
N ALA A 132 -27.23 5.79 3.81
CA ALA A 132 -27.35 4.58 4.62
C ALA A 132 -28.13 4.83 5.91
N VAL A 133 -27.84 5.92 6.62
CA VAL A 133 -28.54 6.31 7.85
C VAL A 133 -30.01 6.69 7.57
N SER A 134 -30.27 7.42 6.47
CA SER A 134 -31.64 7.82 6.12
C SER A 134 -32.52 6.63 5.73
N GLU A 135 -31.98 5.63 5.03
CA GLU A 135 -32.69 4.40 4.70
C GLU A 135 -32.96 3.51 5.92
N LEU A 136 -32.04 3.50 6.89
CA LEU A 136 -32.22 2.79 8.17
C LEU A 136 -33.26 3.47 9.06
N GLY A 137 -33.32 4.81 9.03
CA GLY A 137 -34.29 5.60 9.83
C GLY A 137 -35.69 5.61 9.23
N SER A 138 -35.85 5.32 7.96
CA SER A 138 -37.14 5.23 7.30
C SER A 138 -37.86 3.93 7.68
N LYS A 139 -38.84 4.00 8.56
CA LYS A 139 -39.71 2.89 9.01
C LYS A 139 -40.63 2.32 7.92
N GLY A 140 -40.53 2.75 6.70
CA GLY A 140 -41.32 2.26 5.57
C GLY A 140 -40.42 1.74 4.49
N GLY A 141 -40.59 0.50 4.12
CA GLY A 141 -39.87 -0.15 3.03
C GLY A 141 -39.76 0.76 1.80
N GLY A 142 -38.55 0.77 1.23
CA GLY A 142 -38.09 1.55 0.13
C GLY A 142 -39.15 2.23 -0.71
N ARG A 143 -39.02 3.53 -0.85
CA ARG A 143 -39.60 4.27 -1.95
C ARG A 143 -38.79 3.90 -3.23
N ALA A 144 -38.83 2.61 -3.56
CA ALA A 144 -38.67 2.22 -4.95
C ALA A 144 -39.91 2.80 -5.62
N THR A 145 -39.75 3.92 -6.27
CA THR A 145 -40.71 4.37 -7.27
C THR A 145 -40.96 3.19 -8.19
N ASP A 146 -42.23 2.78 -8.33
CA ASP A 146 -42.71 1.62 -9.07
C ASP A 146 -42.38 1.65 -10.59
N THR A 147 -41.51 2.53 -11.01
CA THR A 147 -41.09 2.78 -12.40
C THR A 147 -39.67 2.33 -12.72
N THR A 148 -38.92 1.75 -11.74
CA THR A 148 -37.55 1.34 -12.00
C THR A 148 -37.52 -0.06 -12.60
N GLU A 149 -36.89 -0.19 -13.78
CA GLU A 149 -36.69 -1.46 -14.46
C GLU A 149 -36.00 -2.48 -13.54
N ARG A 150 -36.36 -3.76 -13.66
CA ARG A 150 -35.85 -4.86 -12.82
C ARG A 150 -34.32 -4.93 -12.73
N THR A 151 -33.62 -4.44 -13.76
CA THR A 151 -32.16 -4.40 -13.85
C THR A 151 -31.50 -3.28 -13.02
N GLN A 152 -32.30 -2.31 -12.54
CA GLN A 152 -31.84 -1.18 -11.73
C GLN A 152 -32.25 -1.30 -10.24
N ARG A 153 -32.74 -2.46 -9.82
CA ARG A 153 -33.06 -2.73 -8.41
C ARG A 153 -31.83 -3.16 -7.66
N ASP A 154 -31.33 -2.31 -6.81
CA ASP A 154 -30.26 -2.62 -5.87
C ASP A 154 -30.76 -3.47 -4.70
N LEU A 155 -29.84 -4.17 -4.05
CA LEU A 155 -30.14 -4.94 -2.84
C LEU A 155 -30.62 -3.98 -1.72
N PRO A 156 -31.71 -4.32 -0.99
CA PRO A 156 -32.15 -3.48 0.11
C PRO A 156 -31.05 -3.34 1.15
N MET A 157 -30.82 -2.11 1.63
CA MET A 157 -29.76 -1.76 2.56
C MET A 157 -29.74 -2.62 3.83
N LYS A 158 -30.89 -3.15 4.25
CA LYS A 158 -31.01 -4.06 5.39
C LYS A 158 -30.19 -5.35 5.22
N TYR A 159 -30.18 -5.94 4.02
CA TYR A 159 -29.39 -7.16 3.75
C TYR A 159 -27.89 -6.86 3.68
N ILE A 160 -27.54 -5.69 3.14
CA ILE A 160 -26.13 -5.24 3.09
C ILE A 160 -25.61 -5.03 4.51
N LEU A 161 -26.39 -4.35 5.36
CA LEU A 161 -26.02 -4.12 6.75
C LEU A 161 -25.94 -5.42 7.55
N ALA A 162 -26.91 -6.33 7.36
CA ALA A 162 -26.90 -7.63 8.02
C ALA A 162 -25.66 -8.45 7.62
N GLY A 163 -25.32 -8.45 6.33
CA GLY A 163 -24.10 -9.09 5.82
C GLY A 163 -22.83 -8.49 6.43
N LEU A 164 -22.75 -7.15 6.49
CA LEU A 164 -21.62 -6.45 7.07
C LEU A 164 -21.44 -6.79 8.57
N ILE A 165 -22.53 -6.80 9.34
CA ILE A 165 -22.49 -7.18 10.75
C ILE A 165 -22.09 -8.65 10.90
N ALA A 166 -22.63 -9.55 10.09
CA ALA A 166 -22.27 -10.96 10.11
C ALA A 166 -20.77 -11.17 9.82
N THR A 167 -20.22 -10.45 8.83
CA THR A 167 -18.79 -10.49 8.50
C THR A 167 -17.94 -9.95 9.65
N LEU A 168 -18.31 -8.83 10.27
CA LEU A 168 -17.59 -8.28 11.42
C LEU A 168 -17.59 -9.23 12.61
N VAL A 169 -18.73 -9.89 12.89
CA VAL A 169 -18.81 -10.91 13.95
C VAL A 169 -17.92 -12.10 13.63
N CYS A 170 -17.90 -12.56 12.39
CA CYS A 170 -17.05 -13.66 11.96
C CYS A 170 -15.57 -13.31 12.14
N ILE A 171 -15.15 -12.11 11.71
CA ILE A 171 -13.78 -11.60 11.89
C ILE A 171 -13.45 -11.49 13.39
N PHE A 172 -14.36 -10.99 14.21
CA PHE A 172 -14.15 -10.88 15.65
C PHE A 172 -13.93 -12.25 16.31
N VAL A 173 -14.79 -13.22 15.99
CA VAL A 173 -14.67 -14.60 16.48
C VAL A 173 -13.34 -15.21 16.05
N PHE A 174 -12.94 -15.01 14.81
CA PHE A 174 -11.67 -15.50 14.29
C PHE A 174 -10.48 -14.89 15.05
N PHE A 175 -10.46 -13.59 15.29
CA PHE A 175 -9.38 -12.94 16.05
C PHE A 175 -9.35 -13.38 17.51
N HIS A 176 -10.51 -13.49 18.15
CA HIS A 176 -10.60 -13.78 19.58
C HIS A 176 -10.27 -15.25 19.89
N PHE A 177 -10.76 -16.19 19.10
CA PHE A 177 -10.53 -17.63 19.35
C PHE A 177 -9.33 -18.19 18.59
N GLY A 178 -8.90 -17.56 17.51
CA GLY A 178 -7.84 -18.08 16.66
C GLY A 178 -6.46 -17.48 16.90
N LEU A 179 -6.39 -16.23 17.38
CA LEU A 179 -5.12 -15.49 17.33
C LEU A 179 -4.77 -14.74 18.61
N LEU A 180 -5.75 -14.18 19.31
CA LEU A 180 -5.56 -13.22 20.39
C LEU A 180 -6.35 -13.65 21.63
N ASP A 181 -5.65 -13.85 22.73
CA ASP A 181 -6.28 -14.25 24.01
C ASP A 181 -6.91 -13.05 24.77
N GLY A 182 -6.70 -11.82 24.28
CA GLY A 182 -7.13 -10.58 24.93
C GLY A 182 -8.35 -9.93 24.27
N TRP A 183 -9.41 -9.62 25.03
CA TRP A 183 -10.58 -8.90 24.53
C TRP A 183 -10.24 -7.53 23.94
N VAL A 184 -9.37 -6.76 24.62
CA VAL A 184 -8.94 -5.43 24.14
C VAL A 184 -8.20 -5.54 22.82
N GLN A 185 -7.34 -6.52 22.67
CA GLN A 185 -6.56 -6.75 21.46
C GLN A 185 -7.44 -7.16 20.28
N SER A 186 -8.42 -8.04 20.52
CA SER A 186 -9.38 -8.49 19.50
C SER A 186 -10.29 -7.36 19.02
N ILE A 187 -10.77 -6.51 19.94
CA ILE A 187 -11.58 -5.34 19.60
C ILE A 187 -10.73 -4.32 18.80
N THR A 188 -9.49 -4.10 19.22
CA THR A 188 -8.59 -3.19 18.50
C THR A 188 -8.30 -3.70 17.10
N ALA A 189 -8.02 -5.00 16.93
CA ALA A 189 -7.82 -5.61 15.62
C ALA A 189 -9.07 -5.46 14.73
N LEU A 190 -10.25 -5.70 15.26
CA LEU A 190 -11.52 -5.52 14.55
C LEU A 190 -11.71 -4.07 14.09
N LEU A 191 -11.43 -3.10 14.98
CA LEU A 191 -11.55 -1.68 14.67
C LEU A 191 -10.57 -1.26 13.58
N ILE A 192 -9.33 -1.75 13.64
CA ILE A 192 -8.31 -1.52 12.60
C ILE A 192 -8.82 -2.04 11.26
N VAL A 193 -9.25 -3.31 11.21
CA VAL A 193 -9.77 -3.93 9.98
C VAL A 193 -10.94 -3.12 9.43
N PHE A 194 -11.90 -2.76 10.25
CA PHE A 194 -13.09 -2.02 9.83
C PHE A 194 -12.74 -0.65 9.24
N VAL A 195 -11.95 0.15 9.95
CA VAL A 195 -11.58 1.51 9.51
C VAL A 195 -10.71 1.47 8.27
N ILE A 196 -9.66 0.65 8.27
CA ILE A 196 -8.71 0.59 7.17
C ILE A 196 -9.37 -0.01 5.92
N SER A 197 -10.15 -1.08 6.06
CA SER A 197 -10.88 -1.68 4.95
C SER A 197 -11.85 -0.69 4.30
N PHE A 198 -12.62 0.03 5.10
CA PHE A 198 -13.54 1.05 4.61
C PHE A 198 -12.82 2.16 3.83
N LEU A 199 -11.73 2.67 4.37
CA LEU A 199 -10.94 3.73 3.73
C LEU A 199 -10.26 3.22 2.45
N PHE A 200 -9.67 2.05 2.49
CA PHE A 200 -8.95 1.51 1.34
C PHE A 200 -9.85 1.03 0.22
N THR A 201 -11.01 0.48 0.53
CA THR A 201 -12.00 0.12 -0.50
C THR A 201 -12.36 1.33 -1.37
N THR A 202 -12.52 2.49 -0.76
CA THR A 202 -12.82 3.73 -1.50
C THR A 202 -11.66 4.16 -2.41
N VAL A 203 -10.42 4.05 -1.93
CA VAL A 203 -9.22 4.38 -2.72
C VAL A 203 -8.98 3.33 -3.80
N ALA A 204 -9.16 2.04 -3.48
CA ALA A 204 -9.03 0.94 -4.42
C ALA A 204 -10.02 1.04 -5.57
N ALA A 205 -11.28 1.31 -5.28
CA ALA A 205 -12.30 1.47 -6.32
C ALA A 205 -11.92 2.54 -7.34
N ASN A 206 -11.37 3.68 -6.89
CA ASN A 206 -10.86 4.72 -7.79
C ASN A 206 -9.64 4.26 -8.58
N ALA A 207 -8.70 3.60 -7.93
CA ALA A 207 -7.49 3.11 -8.60
C ALA A 207 -7.83 2.04 -9.65
N ILE A 208 -8.74 1.12 -9.32
CA ILE A 208 -9.22 0.10 -10.25
C ILE A 208 -9.92 0.74 -11.45
N ALA A 209 -10.75 1.76 -11.23
CA ALA A 209 -11.44 2.46 -12.31
C ALA A 209 -10.46 3.15 -13.28
N ILE A 210 -9.28 3.58 -12.80
CA ILE A 210 -8.26 4.27 -13.61
C ILE A 210 -7.31 3.28 -14.27
N VAL A 211 -6.82 2.30 -13.51
CA VAL A 211 -5.70 1.41 -13.90
C VAL A 211 -6.20 0.03 -14.37
N GLY A 212 -7.45 -0.34 -14.03
CA GLY A 212 -8.01 -1.64 -14.33
C GLY A 212 -7.50 -2.77 -13.43
N THR A 213 -6.56 -2.48 -12.52
CA THR A 213 -5.99 -3.46 -11.58
C THR A 213 -6.00 -2.92 -10.16
N ASN A 214 -6.10 -3.82 -9.17
CA ASN A 214 -6.06 -3.45 -7.77
C ASN A 214 -4.61 -3.14 -7.35
N PRO A 215 -4.30 -1.95 -6.79
CA PRO A 215 -2.98 -1.60 -6.28
C PRO A 215 -2.68 -2.25 -4.92
N VAL A 216 -2.81 -3.58 -4.85
CA VAL A 216 -2.72 -4.37 -3.60
C VAL A 216 -1.40 -4.14 -2.86
N SER A 217 -0.27 -4.08 -3.57
CA SER A 217 1.05 -4.01 -2.94
C SER A 217 1.26 -2.79 -2.05
N GLY A 218 0.82 -1.61 -2.50
CA GLY A 218 0.93 -0.37 -1.73
C GLY A 218 0.00 -0.35 -0.52
N MET A 219 -1.22 -0.82 -0.71
CA MET A 219 -2.24 -0.89 0.35
C MET A 219 -1.86 -1.89 1.43
N THR A 220 -1.34 -3.06 1.04
CA THR A 220 -0.86 -4.09 1.98
C THR A 220 0.27 -3.56 2.86
N LEU A 221 1.26 -2.89 2.27
CA LEU A 221 2.38 -2.31 3.03
C LEU A 221 1.90 -1.27 4.03
N MET A 222 0.99 -0.37 3.62
CA MET A 222 0.41 0.62 4.53
C MET A 222 -0.38 -0.02 5.66
N THR A 223 -1.22 -1.01 5.33
CA THR A 223 -1.98 -1.74 6.35
C THR A 223 -1.07 -2.44 7.35
N LEU A 224 -0.01 -3.10 6.87
CA LEU A 224 0.96 -3.77 7.73
C LEU A 224 1.68 -2.80 8.66
N ILE A 225 2.11 -1.63 8.15
CA ILE A 225 2.77 -0.60 8.97
C ILE A 225 1.81 -0.06 10.02
N LEU A 226 0.59 0.33 9.64
CA LEU A 226 -0.40 0.87 10.57
C LEU A 226 -0.83 -0.18 11.60
N ALA A 227 -1.13 -1.40 11.15
CA ALA A 227 -1.53 -2.49 12.03
C ALA A 227 -0.44 -2.84 13.03
N SER A 228 0.83 -2.95 12.58
CA SER A 228 1.94 -3.26 13.47
C SER A 228 2.18 -2.17 14.51
N LEU A 229 2.10 -0.89 14.13
CA LEU A 229 2.23 0.24 15.05
C LEU A 229 1.13 0.25 16.11
N ILE A 230 -0.12 0.09 15.70
CA ILE A 230 -1.27 0.12 16.62
C ILE A 230 -1.25 -1.13 17.52
N MET A 231 -0.97 -2.32 16.98
CA MET A 231 -0.88 -3.54 17.78
C MET A 231 0.26 -3.49 18.79
N ALA A 232 1.40 -2.92 18.41
CA ALA A 232 2.51 -2.69 19.35
C ALA A 232 2.13 -1.72 20.48
N SER A 233 1.35 -0.67 20.19
CA SER A 233 0.86 0.27 21.21
C SER A 233 -0.13 -0.38 22.20
N VAL A 234 -0.82 -1.45 21.81
CA VAL A 234 -1.74 -2.23 22.66
C VAL A 234 -1.01 -3.37 23.39
N GLY A 235 0.32 -3.42 23.28
CA GLY A 235 1.15 -4.38 24.02
C GLY A 235 1.39 -5.71 23.32
N LEU A 236 0.97 -5.86 22.07
CA LEU A 236 1.29 -7.03 21.24
C LEU A 236 2.64 -6.82 20.55
N SER A 237 3.68 -7.45 21.11
CA SER A 237 5.03 -7.45 20.56
C SER A 237 5.49 -8.88 20.23
N GLY A 238 6.54 -9.00 19.42
CA GLY A 238 7.12 -10.29 19.04
C GLY A 238 6.34 -11.01 17.93
N THR A 239 6.43 -12.34 17.94
CA THR A 239 5.85 -13.20 16.88
C THR A 239 4.34 -13.11 16.78
N THR A 240 3.64 -13.01 17.90
CA THR A 240 2.17 -12.91 17.94
C THR A 240 1.69 -11.58 17.35
N GLY A 241 2.36 -10.47 17.66
CA GLY A 241 2.05 -9.16 17.06
C GLY A 241 2.31 -9.14 15.55
N MET A 242 3.37 -9.79 15.10
CA MET A 242 3.71 -9.88 13.68
C MET A 242 2.70 -10.73 12.90
N THR A 243 2.30 -11.86 13.43
CA THR A 243 1.26 -12.73 12.82
C THR A 243 -0.09 -12.03 12.77
N ALA A 244 -0.48 -11.33 13.84
CA ALA A 244 -1.71 -10.54 13.87
C ALA A 244 -1.71 -9.44 12.80
N ALA A 245 -0.63 -8.68 12.67
CA ALA A 245 -0.49 -7.64 11.64
C ALA A 245 -0.57 -8.22 10.22
N LEU A 246 0.09 -9.38 9.96
CA LEU A 246 0.03 -10.06 8.67
C LEU A 246 -1.38 -10.50 8.31
N ILE A 247 -2.13 -11.06 9.26
CA ILE A 247 -3.50 -11.51 9.03
C ILE A 247 -4.43 -10.30 8.82
N ILE A 248 -4.28 -9.23 9.61
CA ILE A 248 -5.01 -7.97 9.39
C ILE A 248 -4.75 -7.45 7.97
N GLY A 249 -3.48 -7.43 7.55
CA GLY A 249 -3.11 -7.04 6.19
C GLY A 249 -3.76 -7.92 5.12
N GLY A 250 -3.79 -9.24 5.33
CA GLY A 250 -4.46 -10.19 4.46
C GLY A 250 -5.96 -9.94 4.35
N VAL A 251 -6.66 -9.79 5.47
CA VAL A 251 -8.11 -9.54 5.52
C VAL A 251 -8.50 -8.21 4.89
N VAL A 252 -7.67 -7.17 5.01
CA VAL A 252 -7.95 -5.86 4.40
C VAL A 252 -7.73 -5.86 2.89
N CYS A 253 -6.85 -6.74 2.38
CA CYS A 253 -6.47 -6.77 0.97
C CYS A 253 -7.29 -7.77 0.12
N THR A 254 -8.11 -8.61 0.75
CA THR A 254 -9.09 -9.50 0.06
C THR A 254 -10.39 -8.78 -0.23
#